data_692768e7bf64c29ff5f3ca62c8e3ab82
#
_entry.id   692768e7bf64c29ff5f3ca62c8e3ab82
#
_cell.length_a   1.000
_cell.length_b   1.000
_cell.length_c   1.000
_cell.angle_alpha   90.00
_cell.angle_beta   90.00
_cell.angle_gamma   90.00
#
_symmetry.space_group_name_H-M   'P 1'
#
loop_
_entity.id
_entity.type
_entity.pdbx_description
1 polymer ?
#
loop_
_entity_poly.entity_id
_entity_poly.type
_entity_poly.pdbx_seq_one_letter_code
_entity_poly.pdbx_strand_id
1 'polypeptide(L)' 'MRFELYRDAAGEWRWRLRVQNGAVIADSGEGYVRREDCEHAITLVKRSGDASTVDMTTKIA' A
#
# COMPACT_ATOMS: atom_id res chain seq x y z
N MET A 1 1.47 -4.42 13.30
CA MET A 1 1.08 -4.14 11.90
C MET A 1 1.33 -5.35 11.03
N ARG A 2 0.47 -5.56 10.04
CA ARG A 2 0.66 -6.65 9.09
C ARG A 2 0.18 -6.24 7.71
N PHE A 3 0.88 -6.70 6.69
CA PHE A 3 0.40 -6.65 5.32
C PHE A 3 -0.51 -7.85 5.06
N GLU A 4 -1.61 -7.61 4.37
CA GLU A 4 -2.50 -8.66 3.88
C GLU A 4 -2.49 -8.66 2.37
N LEU A 5 -2.16 -9.80 1.79
CA LEU A 5 -2.14 -10.01 0.35
C LEU A 5 -3.41 -10.76 -0.02
N TYR A 6 -4.17 -10.26 -0.98
CA TYR A 6 -5.44 -10.88 -1.35
C TYR A 6 -5.74 -10.65 -2.83
N ARG A 7 -6.71 -11.39 -3.33
CA ARG A 7 -7.24 -11.16 -4.68
C ARG A 7 -8.60 -10.47 -4.56
N ASP A 8 -8.81 -9.49 -5.42
CA ASP A 8 -10.09 -8.77 -5.45
C ASP A 8 -11.12 -9.49 -6.34
N ALA A 9 -12.32 -8.90 -6.46
CA ALA A 9 -13.40 -9.48 -7.25
C ALA A 9 -13.07 -9.57 -8.74
N ALA A 10 -12.16 -8.73 -9.23
CA ALA A 10 -11.70 -8.78 -10.61
C ALA A 10 -10.59 -9.82 -10.83
N GLY A 11 -10.17 -10.53 -9.78
CA GLY A 11 -9.10 -11.52 -9.86
C GLY A 11 -7.70 -10.94 -9.84
N GLU A 12 -7.57 -9.68 -9.49
CA GLU A 12 -6.26 -9.03 -9.40
C GLU A 12 -5.72 -9.07 -7.98
N TRP A 13 -4.40 -9.07 -7.86
CA TRP A 13 -3.73 -9.09 -6.57
C TRP A 13 -3.68 -7.69 -5.98
N ARG A 14 -3.96 -7.61 -4.67
CA ARG A 14 -3.92 -6.36 -3.92
C ARG A 14 -3.28 -6.60 -2.57
N TRP A 15 -2.79 -5.53 -1.96
CA TRP A 15 -2.31 -5.58 -0.59
C TRP A 15 -2.95 -4.46 0.23
N ARG A 16 -3.01 -4.68 1.53
CA ARG A 16 -3.39 -3.64 2.48
C ARG A 16 -2.56 -3.79 3.75
N LEU A 17 -2.38 -2.70 4.46
CA LEU A 17 -1.62 -2.67 5.70
C LEU A 17 -2.59 -2.36 6.85
N ARG A 18 -2.68 -3.28 7.80
CA ARG A 18 -3.49 -3.11 8.99
C ARG A 18 -2.61 -2.80 10.19
N VAL A 19 -3.10 -1.90 11.04
CA VAL A 19 -2.52 -1.66 12.36
C VAL A 19 -3.15 -2.61 13.38
N GLN A 20 -2.62 -2.59 14.60
CA GLN A 20 -2.95 -3.57 15.64
C GLN A 20 -4.44 -3.59 15.98
N ASN A 21 -5.13 -2.46 15.92
CA ASN A 21 -6.57 -2.40 16.21
C ASN A 21 -7.44 -2.86 15.01
N GLY A 22 -6.83 -3.32 13.92
CA GLY A 22 -7.54 -3.81 12.75
C GLY A 22 -7.83 -2.76 11.69
N ALA A 23 -7.52 -1.50 11.92
CA ALA A 23 -7.75 -0.45 10.93
C ALA A 23 -6.81 -0.61 9.73
N VAL A 24 -7.33 -0.34 8.53
CA VAL A 24 -6.51 -0.30 7.31
C VAL A 24 -5.97 1.12 7.16
N ILE A 25 -4.66 1.26 7.19
CA ILE A 25 -4.01 2.58 7.09
C ILE A 25 -3.37 2.82 5.72
N ALA A 26 -3.23 1.79 4.92
CA ALA A 26 -2.69 1.89 3.56
C ALA A 26 -3.17 0.72 2.73
N ASP A 27 -3.28 0.92 1.43
CA ASP A 27 -3.58 -0.16 0.50
C ASP A 27 -2.88 0.07 -0.83
N SER A 28 -2.97 -0.92 -1.72
CA SER A 28 -2.23 -0.90 -2.98
C SER A 28 -2.71 0.17 -3.96
N GLY A 29 -3.94 0.62 -3.85
CA GLY A 29 -4.50 1.60 -4.77
C GLY A 29 -4.74 1.08 -6.18
N GLU A 30 -4.07 0.01 -6.58
CA GLU A 30 -4.26 -0.64 -7.89
C GLU A 30 -4.24 -2.14 -7.74
N GLY A 31 -4.77 -2.84 -8.74
CA GLY A 31 -4.69 -4.28 -8.82
C GLY A 31 -3.52 -4.73 -9.67
N TYR A 32 -2.83 -5.77 -9.24
CA TYR A 32 -1.72 -6.37 -9.98
C TYR A 32 -2.17 -7.66 -10.64
N VAL A 33 -1.80 -7.85 -11.90
CA VAL A 33 -2.11 -9.08 -12.62
C VAL A 33 -1.31 -10.24 -12.04
N ARG A 34 -0.07 -9.99 -11.64
CA ARG A 34 0.86 -10.99 -11.15
C ARG A 34 1.09 -10.83 -9.65
N ARG A 35 1.05 -11.96 -8.95
CA ARG A 35 1.31 -11.98 -7.50
C ARG A 35 2.69 -11.40 -7.16
N GLU A 36 3.70 -11.74 -7.95
CA GLU A 36 5.08 -11.27 -7.71
C GLU A 36 5.17 -9.76 -7.71
N ASP A 37 4.41 -9.11 -8.60
CA ASP A 37 4.42 -7.65 -8.68
C ASP A 37 3.80 -7.04 -7.45
N CYS A 38 2.74 -7.63 -6.93
CA CYS A 38 2.12 -7.20 -5.69
C CYS A 38 3.05 -7.39 -4.50
N GLU A 39 3.72 -8.54 -4.42
CA GLU A 39 4.70 -8.82 -3.37
C GLU A 39 5.88 -7.85 -3.43
N HIS A 40 6.33 -7.51 -4.64
CA HIS A 40 7.39 -6.51 -4.83
C HIS A 40 6.96 -5.14 -4.31
N ALA A 41 5.71 -4.75 -4.58
CA ALA A 41 5.17 -3.48 -4.08
C ALA A 41 5.16 -3.46 -2.55
N ILE A 42 4.78 -4.56 -1.91
CA ILE A 42 4.83 -4.68 -0.45
C ILE A 42 6.27 -4.46 0.05
N THR A 43 7.24 -5.05 -0.62
CA THR A 43 8.66 -4.89 -0.27
C THR A 43 9.08 -3.43 -0.35
N LEU A 44 8.66 -2.71 -1.39
CA LEU A 44 8.96 -1.29 -1.54
C LEU A 44 8.34 -0.47 -0.40
N VAL A 45 7.10 -0.77 -0.03
CA VAL A 45 6.44 -0.07 1.07
C VAL A 45 7.18 -0.33 2.39
N LYS A 46 7.62 -1.56 2.62
CA LYS A 46 8.41 -1.89 3.81
C LYS A 46 9.71 -1.09 3.90
N ARG A 47 10.28 -0.73 2.76
CA ARG A 47 11.52 0.05 2.68
C ARG A 47 11.30 1.55 2.70
N SER A 48 10.05 2.01 2.72
CA SER A 48 9.72 3.42 2.61
C SER A 48 9.75 4.17 3.93
N GLY A 49 10.21 3.55 5.01
CA GLY A 49 10.13 4.14 6.35
C GLY A 49 10.85 5.47 6.49
N ASP A 50 11.87 5.72 5.68
CA ASP A 50 12.61 6.99 5.68
C ASP A 50 12.19 7.94 4.56
N ALA A 51 11.10 7.62 3.84
CA ALA A 51 10.58 8.51 2.80
C ALA A 51 10.14 9.83 3.42
N SER A 52 10.51 10.92 2.77
CA SER A 52 10.15 12.27 3.24
C SER A 52 8.67 12.54 2.99
N THR A 53 8.09 13.37 3.85
CA THR A 53 6.75 13.88 3.63
C THR A 53 6.83 15.19 2.87
N VAL A 54 6.15 15.25 1.73
CA VAL A 54 6.08 16.47 0.93
C VAL A 54 4.69 17.07 1.12
N ASP A 55 4.64 18.30 1.59
CA ASP A 55 3.39 19.02 1.75
C ASP A 55 2.94 19.54 0.38
N MET A 56 1.88 18.93 -0.14
CA MET A 56 1.31 19.30 -1.45
C MET A 56 0.21 20.36 -1.33
N THR A 57 -0.02 20.88 -0.14
CA THR A 57 -1.00 21.95 0.06
C THR A 57 -0.51 23.21 -0.65
N THR A 58 -1.29 23.70 -1.59
CA THR A 58 -0.93 24.96 -2.27
C THR A 58 -1.28 26.11 -1.36
N LYS A 59 -0.26 26.90 -1.01
CA LYS A 59 -0.46 28.14 -0.27
C LYS A 59 -0.25 29.29 -1.23
N ILE A 60 -1.28 30.09 -1.38
CA ILE A 60 -1.20 31.32 -2.16
C ILE A 60 -0.83 32.41 -1.18
N ALA A 61 0.35 32.93 -1.37
CA ALA A 61 0.83 34.02 -0.53
C ALA A 61 0.12 35.34 -0.90
#